data_3cca9c85285c32503829dd62c0330b9f
#
_entry.id   3cca9c85285c32503829dd62c0330b9f
#
_cell.length_a   1.000
_cell.length_b   1.000
_cell.length_c   1.000
_cell.angle_alpha   90.00
_cell.angle_beta   90.00
_cell.angle_gamma   90.00
#
_symmetry.space_group_name_H-M   'P 1'
#
loop_
_entity.id
_entity.type
_entity.pdbx_description
1 polymer ?
#
loop_
_entity_poly.entity_id
_entity_poly.type
_entity_poly.pdbx_seq_one_letter_code
_entity_poly.pdbx_strand_id
1 'polypeptide(L)'
;MRGADARHSALAGNLANVDTPGYVRKDVDFHGALQSALESGDAVGGVNFAAQDDSSAPVRADGNSVDADAESSALSQNALEYDALAKVASTRIDILKTAMGVA
;
A
#
# COMPACT_ATOMS: atom_id res chain seq x y z
N MET A 1 -3.55 -7.24 3.06
CA MET A 1 -2.80 -6.53 4.12
C MET A 1 -1.33 -6.38 3.79
N ARG A 2 -0.68 -7.39 3.17
CA ARG A 2 0.73 -7.25 2.74
C ARG A 2 0.94 -6.10 1.75
N GLY A 3 0.00 -5.88 0.84
CA GLY A 3 0.07 -4.76 -0.10
C GLY A 3 0.00 -3.41 0.60
N ALA A 4 -0.88 -3.26 1.58
CA ALA A 4 -0.99 -2.04 2.36
C ALA A 4 0.26 -1.81 3.22
N ASP A 5 0.86 -2.86 3.79
CA ASP A 5 2.13 -2.78 4.52
C ASP A 5 3.28 -2.35 3.60
N ALA A 6 3.38 -2.95 2.43
CA ALA A 6 4.42 -2.61 1.45
C ALA A 6 4.28 -1.15 1.00
N ARG A 7 3.06 -0.69 0.77
CA ARG A 7 2.79 0.69 0.41
C ARG A 7 3.13 1.65 1.54
N HIS A 8 2.78 1.30 2.78
CA HIS A 8 3.14 2.11 3.95
C HIS A 8 4.65 2.31 4.04
N SER A 9 5.43 1.25 3.87
CA SER A 9 6.90 1.33 3.89
C SER A 9 7.44 2.20 2.78
N ALA A 10 6.90 2.09 1.56
CA ALA A 10 7.31 2.92 0.42
C ALA A 10 7.00 4.40 0.67
N LEU A 11 5.80 4.72 1.13
CA LEU A 11 5.38 6.09 1.41
C LEU A 11 6.17 6.71 2.57
N ALA A 12 6.43 5.94 3.62
CA ALA A 12 7.24 6.39 4.75
C ALA A 12 8.68 6.66 4.32
N GLY A 13 9.24 5.82 3.45
CA GLY A 13 10.56 6.03 2.85
C GLY A 13 10.62 7.28 2.00
N ASN A 14 9.58 7.55 1.21
CA ASN A 14 9.47 8.79 0.44
C ASN A 14 9.51 10.02 1.36
N LEU A 15 8.72 10.01 2.42
CA LEU A 15 8.67 11.12 3.35
C LEU A 15 10.01 11.33 4.07
N ALA A 16 10.68 10.25 4.45
CA ALA A 16 12.01 10.31 5.06
C ALA A 16 13.07 10.90 4.12
N ASN A 17 12.87 10.79 2.81
CA ASN A 17 13.79 11.29 1.79
C ASN A 17 13.29 12.57 1.09
N VAL A 18 12.34 13.30 1.69
CA VAL A 18 11.76 14.51 1.08
C VAL A 18 12.79 15.59 0.77
N ASP A 19 13.89 15.64 1.52
CA ASP A 19 14.98 16.60 1.34
C ASP A 19 16.21 16.00 0.66
N THR A 20 16.15 14.75 0.21
CA THR A 20 17.27 14.10 -0.49
C THR A 20 17.29 14.49 -1.96
N PRO A 21 18.31 15.24 -2.45
CA PRO A 21 18.36 15.62 -3.87
C PRO A 21 18.38 14.40 -4.78
N GLY A 22 17.63 14.47 -5.87
CA GLY A 22 17.56 13.40 -6.86
C GLY A 22 16.76 12.19 -6.46
N TYR A 23 16.13 12.18 -5.30
CA TYR A 23 15.31 11.04 -4.86
C TYR A 23 14.06 10.91 -5.72
N VAL A 24 13.81 9.73 -6.25
CA VAL A 24 12.59 9.40 -7.00
C VAL A 24 11.64 8.67 -6.06
N ARG A 25 10.42 9.21 -5.92
CA ARG A 25 9.42 8.58 -5.06
C ARG A 25 9.07 7.19 -5.56
N LYS A 26 8.75 6.31 -4.61
CA LYS A 26 8.32 4.94 -4.89
C LYS A 26 6.89 4.75 -4.39
N ASP A 27 6.18 3.87 -5.04
CA ASP A 27 4.83 3.49 -4.60
C ASP A 27 4.58 2.02 -4.92
N VAL A 28 3.54 1.49 -4.31
CA VAL A 28 3.09 0.11 -4.53
C VAL A 28 1.63 0.17 -4.96
N ASP A 29 1.36 -0.26 -6.19
CA ASP A 29 0.00 -0.40 -6.71
C ASP A 29 -0.54 -1.77 -6.34
N PHE A 30 -0.92 -1.96 -5.07
CA PHE A 30 -1.40 -3.26 -4.62
C PHE A 30 -2.80 -3.59 -5.15
N HIS A 31 -3.64 -2.59 -5.43
CA HIS A 31 -4.95 -2.81 -6.05
C HIS A 31 -4.80 -3.36 -7.46
N GLY A 32 -3.92 -2.75 -8.28
CA GLY A 32 -3.63 -3.23 -9.62
C GLY A 32 -3.00 -4.62 -9.62
N ALA A 33 -2.08 -4.89 -8.69
CA ALA A 33 -1.45 -6.20 -8.57
C ALA A 33 -2.46 -7.29 -8.20
N LEU A 34 -3.38 -7.00 -7.27
CA LEU A 34 -4.44 -7.94 -6.90
C LEU A 34 -5.41 -8.18 -8.04
N GLN A 35 -5.81 -7.13 -8.75
CA GLN A 35 -6.72 -7.24 -9.89
C GLN A 35 -6.10 -8.09 -10.99
N SER A 36 -4.83 -7.88 -11.32
CA SER A 36 -4.11 -8.68 -12.31
C SER A 36 -4.01 -10.14 -11.91
N ALA A 37 -3.75 -10.42 -10.64
CA ALA A 37 -3.69 -11.79 -10.12
C ALA A 37 -5.05 -12.49 -10.22
N LEU A 38 -6.14 -11.80 -9.89
CA LEU A 38 -7.49 -12.35 -10.00
C LEU A 38 -7.88 -12.62 -11.46
N GLU A 39 -7.53 -11.72 -12.38
CA GLU A 39 -7.83 -11.87 -13.79
C GLU A 39 -7.05 -13.02 -14.44
N SER A 40 -5.80 -13.23 -14.04
CA SER A 40 -4.97 -14.31 -14.55
C SER A 40 -5.21 -15.65 -13.85
N GLY A 41 -6.01 -15.67 -12.78
CA GLY A 41 -6.29 -16.88 -12.01
C GLY A 41 -5.16 -17.29 -11.06
N ASP A 42 -4.18 -16.45 -10.86
CA ASP A 42 -3.08 -16.70 -9.93
C ASP A 42 -3.56 -16.67 -8.47
N ALA A 43 -2.85 -17.39 -7.62
CA ALA A 43 -3.14 -17.36 -6.19
C ALA A 43 -2.82 -15.99 -5.60
N VAL A 44 -3.81 -15.38 -4.94
CA VAL A 44 -3.64 -14.07 -4.30
C VAL A 44 -2.51 -14.06 -3.27
N GLY A 45 -2.32 -15.17 -2.56
CA GLY A 45 -1.23 -15.31 -1.59
C GLY A 45 0.17 -15.29 -2.19
N GLY A 46 0.30 -15.53 -3.49
CA GLY A 46 1.58 -15.49 -4.22
C GLY A 46 1.90 -14.16 -4.88
N VAL A 47 1.05 -13.15 -4.73
CA VAL A 47 1.27 -11.83 -5.35
C VAL A 47 2.45 -11.13 -4.70
N ASN A 48 3.35 -10.60 -5.53
CA ASN A 48 4.49 -9.83 -5.09
C ASN A 48 4.15 -8.33 -5.10
N PHE A 49 4.23 -7.70 -3.95
CA PHE A 49 4.00 -6.26 -3.79
C PHE A 49 5.33 -5.53 -3.68
N ALA A 50 5.96 -5.29 -4.82
CA ALA A 50 7.24 -4.59 -4.87
C ALA A 50 7.03 -3.08 -5.04
N ALA A 51 7.81 -2.27 -4.31
CA ALA A 51 7.86 -0.84 -4.53
C ALA A 51 8.55 -0.54 -5.85
N GLN A 52 7.95 0.34 -6.64
CA GLN A 52 8.46 0.76 -7.95
C GLN A 52 8.59 2.27 -8.01
N ASP A 53 9.53 2.75 -8.81
CA ASP A 53 9.69 4.18 -9.03
C ASP A 53 8.45 4.75 -9.73
N ASP A 54 7.96 5.87 -9.22
CA ASP A 54 6.85 6.59 -9.82
C ASP A 54 7.39 7.64 -10.79
N SER A 55 7.44 7.28 -12.08
CA SER A 55 7.92 8.17 -13.12
C SER A 55 6.93 9.28 -13.51
N SER A 56 5.68 9.17 -13.05
CA SER A 56 4.64 10.18 -13.34
C SER A 56 4.65 11.35 -12.37
N ALA A 57 5.35 11.25 -11.25
CA ALA A 57 5.38 12.30 -10.24
C ALA A 57 6.17 13.52 -10.73
N PRO A 58 5.68 14.75 -10.46
CA PRO A 58 6.42 15.96 -10.81
C PRO A 58 7.77 16.01 -10.08
N VAL A 59 8.80 16.46 -10.80
CA VAL A 59 10.18 16.53 -10.29
C VAL A 59 10.50 17.97 -9.92
N ARG A 60 11.02 18.19 -8.70
CA ARG A 60 11.48 19.51 -8.26
C ARG A 60 12.82 19.87 -8.88
N ALA A 61 13.25 21.12 -8.67
CA ALA A 61 14.51 21.64 -9.20
C ALA A 61 15.75 20.85 -8.75
N ASP A 62 15.73 20.23 -7.56
CA ASP A 62 16.79 19.37 -7.03
C ASP A 62 16.74 17.94 -7.54
N GLY A 63 15.80 17.61 -8.42
CA GLY A 63 15.59 16.26 -8.94
C GLY A 63 14.74 15.35 -8.06
N ASN A 64 14.28 15.81 -6.90
CA ASN A 64 13.44 15.05 -5.99
C ASN A 64 11.97 15.12 -6.43
N SER A 65 11.28 13.98 -6.48
CA SER A 65 9.87 13.91 -6.89
C SER A 65 8.91 13.71 -5.72
N VAL A 66 9.38 13.83 -4.48
CA VAL A 66 8.53 13.68 -3.28
C VAL A 66 7.84 15.00 -2.94
N ASP A 67 6.53 14.94 -2.73
CA ASP A 67 5.71 16.02 -2.18
C ASP A 67 5.27 15.62 -0.77
N ALA A 68 5.74 16.33 0.24
CA ALA A 68 5.48 15.99 1.65
C ALA A 68 3.99 15.97 1.98
N ASP A 69 3.20 16.90 1.45
CA ASP A 69 1.76 16.96 1.70
C ASP A 69 1.04 15.80 1.04
N ALA A 70 1.39 15.48 -0.21
CA ALA A 70 0.81 14.35 -0.94
C ALA A 70 1.18 13.02 -0.28
N GLU A 71 2.43 12.85 0.17
CA GLU A 71 2.85 11.64 0.87
C GLU A 71 2.14 11.47 2.22
N SER A 72 1.98 12.55 2.98
CA SER A 72 1.24 12.52 4.24
C SER A 72 -0.22 12.14 4.05
N SER A 73 -0.87 12.68 3.02
CA SER A 73 -2.24 12.31 2.65
C SER A 73 -2.34 10.85 2.24
N ALA A 74 -1.40 10.38 1.43
CA ALA A 74 -1.36 8.99 0.99
C ALA A 74 -1.12 8.03 2.17
N LEU A 75 -0.25 8.39 3.11
CA LEU A 75 -0.03 7.62 4.34
C LEU A 75 -1.31 7.50 5.17
N SER A 76 -2.04 8.61 5.33
CA SER A 76 -3.30 8.62 6.06
C SER A 76 -4.36 7.75 5.39
N GLN A 77 -4.50 7.86 4.07
CA GLN A 77 -5.42 7.01 3.30
C GLN A 77 -5.05 5.54 3.43
N ASN A 78 -3.77 5.21 3.32
CA ASN A 78 -3.29 3.83 3.42
C ASN A 78 -3.53 3.26 4.82
N ALA A 79 -3.36 4.06 5.87
CA ALA A 79 -3.66 3.66 7.24
C ALA A 79 -5.15 3.35 7.42
N LEU A 80 -6.04 4.17 6.85
CA LEU A 80 -7.49 3.91 6.87
C LEU A 80 -7.84 2.63 6.12
N GLU A 81 -7.24 2.39 4.97
CA GLU A 81 -7.44 1.14 4.22
C GLU A 81 -6.96 -0.07 5.02
N TYR A 82 -5.81 0.02 5.67
CA TYR A 82 -5.28 -1.04 6.51
C TYR A 82 -6.24 -1.36 7.66
N ASP A 83 -6.74 -0.32 8.36
CA ASP A 83 -7.69 -0.49 9.46
C ASP A 83 -9.01 -1.11 8.98
N ALA A 84 -9.50 -0.69 7.82
CA ALA A 84 -10.70 -1.25 7.23
C ALA A 84 -10.51 -2.73 6.88
N LEU A 85 -9.38 -3.10 6.29
CA LEU A 85 -9.04 -4.49 5.98
C LEU A 85 -8.91 -5.35 7.25
N ALA A 86 -8.31 -4.80 8.30
CA ALA A 86 -8.18 -5.48 9.59
C ALA A 86 -9.55 -5.73 10.22
N LYS A 87 -10.47 -4.76 10.15
CA LYS A 87 -11.84 -4.92 10.64
C LYS A 87 -12.62 -5.97 9.85
N VAL A 88 -12.50 -5.96 8.53
CA VAL A 88 -13.15 -6.97 7.68
C VAL A 88 -12.63 -8.36 8.02
N ALA A 89 -11.32 -8.53 8.17
CA ALA A 89 -10.72 -9.82 8.54
C ALA A 89 -11.21 -10.30 9.91
N SER A 90 -11.24 -9.40 10.90
CA SER A 90 -11.74 -9.71 12.25
C SER A 90 -13.22 -10.12 12.23
N THR A 91 -14.04 -9.38 11.50
CA THR A 91 -15.48 -9.68 11.36
C THR A 91 -15.70 -11.05 10.71
N ARG A 92 -14.94 -11.37 9.66
CA ARG A 92 -15.03 -12.68 9.00
C ARG A 92 -14.65 -13.83 9.94
N ILE A 93 -13.61 -13.63 10.74
CA ILE A 93 -13.20 -14.62 11.74
C ILE A 93 -14.33 -14.83 12.78
N ASP A 94 -14.96 -13.75 13.24
CA ASP A 94 -16.08 -13.83 14.19
C ASP A 94 -17.28 -14.57 13.60
N ILE A 95 -17.59 -14.31 12.34
CA ILE A 95 -18.67 -15.03 11.61
C ILE A 95 -18.35 -16.52 11.53
N LEU A 96 -17.11 -16.88 11.18
CA LEU A 96 -16.68 -18.27 11.11
C LEU A 96 -16.77 -18.96 12.46
N LYS A 97 -16.34 -18.32 13.53
CA LYS A 97 -16.47 -18.83 14.89
C LYS A 97 -17.91 -19.10 15.27
N THR A 98 -18.81 -18.16 14.98
CA THR A 98 -20.23 -18.30 15.24
C THR A 98 -20.82 -19.47 14.44
N ALA A 99 -20.45 -19.59 13.16
CA ALA A 99 -20.92 -20.68 12.30
C ALA A 99 -20.46 -22.05 12.78
N MET A 100 -19.28 -22.13 13.41
CA MET A 100 -18.73 -23.35 13.98
C MET A 100 -19.24 -23.65 15.39
N GLY A 101 -20.08 -22.79 15.96
CA GLY A 101 -20.59 -22.93 17.34
C GLY A 101 -19.56 -22.59 18.42
N VAL A 102 -18.51 -21.88 18.08
CA VAL A 102 -17.48 -21.41 19.03
C VAL A 102 -17.82 -20.02 19.50
N ALA A 103 -17.87 -19.81 20.80
CA ALA A 103 -18.17 -18.52 21.40
C ALA A 103 -16.97 -17.54 21.29
#